data_b90a83c2c3780f59d1addaebb5b4ec6a
#
_entry.id   b90a83c2c3780f59d1addaebb5b4ec6a
#
_cell.length_a   1.000
_cell.length_b   1.000
_cell.length_c   1.000
_cell.angle_alpha   90.00
_cell.angle_beta   90.00
_cell.angle_gamma   90.00
#
_symmetry.space_group_name_H-M   'P 1'
#
loop_
_entity.id
_entity.type
_entity.pdbx_description
1 polymer ?
#
loop_
_entity_poly.entity_id
_entity_poly.type
_entity_poly.pdbx_seq_one_letter_code
_entity_poly.pdbx_strand_id
1 'polypeptide(L)'
;MDSNESLDPNFRQRVEMLVAQIPRGRVMTYGQLAALCGNARAARIVGGIAHFGDPELPWQRVVNKQGGLASGYPGDRRGHKAALEAEGYTVTDDYKVDVANLLWWPEGMEQAQQGLF
;
A
#
# COMPACT_ATOMS: atom_id res chain seq x y z
N MET A 1 -6.37 -25.19 -5.61
CA MET A 1 -6.12 -24.60 -5.14
C MET A 1 -6.11 -23.56 -5.03
N ASP A 2 -6.13 -23.41 -5.27
CA ASP A 2 -6.47 -22.74 -4.97
C ASP A 2 -6.22 -21.56 -4.29
N SER A 3 -7.03 -21.14 -3.68
CA SER A 3 -6.86 -20.00 -2.83
C SER A 3 -5.58 -20.04 -2.01
N ASN A 4 -5.02 -21.19 -1.84
CA ASN A 4 -3.78 -21.35 -1.08
C ASN A 4 -2.59 -20.68 -1.75
N GLU A 5 -2.69 -20.43 -3.04
CA GLU A 5 -1.60 -19.76 -3.73
C GLU A 5 -1.41 -18.33 -3.28
N SER A 6 -2.52 -17.65 -2.94
CA SER A 6 -2.43 -16.28 -2.46
C SER A 6 -1.99 -16.24 -1.01
N LEU A 7 -1.90 -17.40 -0.36
CA LEU A 7 -1.51 -17.51 1.04
C LEU A 7 -0.13 -18.13 1.20
N ASP A 8 0.73 -17.96 0.19
CA ASP A 8 2.15 -18.32 0.28
C ASP A 8 2.67 -17.85 1.63
N PRO A 9 3.31 -18.73 2.42
CA PRO A 9 3.79 -18.34 3.74
C PRO A 9 4.69 -17.12 3.74
N ASN A 10 5.37 -16.88 2.61
CA ASN A 10 6.30 -15.74 2.52
C ASN A 10 5.65 -14.50 1.94
N PHE A 11 4.40 -14.57 1.50
CA PHE A 11 3.74 -13.43 0.88
C PHE A 11 3.67 -12.25 1.85
N ARG A 12 3.22 -12.52 3.07
CA ARG A 12 3.11 -11.47 4.08
C ARG A 12 4.47 -10.83 4.35
N GLN A 13 5.51 -11.64 4.48
CA GLN A 13 6.84 -11.11 4.72
C GLN A 13 7.31 -10.24 3.58
N ARG A 14 7.06 -10.67 2.34
CA ARG A 14 7.45 -9.88 1.17
C ARG A 14 6.72 -8.54 1.14
N VAL A 15 5.42 -8.54 1.47
CA VAL A 15 4.65 -7.31 1.53
C VAL A 15 5.23 -6.38 2.60
N GLU A 16 5.47 -6.91 3.77
CA GLU A 16 5.99 -6.10 4.88
C GLU A 16 7.36 -5.53 4.57
N MET A 17 8.22 -6.32 3.94
CA MET A 17 9.55 -5.85 3.56
C MET A 17 9.46 -4.73 2.54
N LEU A 18 8.52 -4.82 1.61
CA LEU A 18 8.37 -3.81 0.58
C LEU A 18 7.79 -2.53 1.16
N VAL A 19 6.78 -2.65 2.03
CA VAL A 19 6.19 -1.48 2.70
C VAL A 19 7.25 -0.72 3.49
N ALA A 20 8.14 -1.45 4.15
CA ALA A 20 9.20 -0.83 4.94
C ALA A 20 10.11 0.06 4.10
N GLN A 21 10.16 -0.15 2.80
CA GLN A 21 11.04 0.59 1.90
C GLN A 21 10.39 1.83 1.31
N ILE A 22 9.06 2.00 1.43
CA ILE A 22 8.38 3.15 0.82
C ILE A 22 8.93 4.43 1.44
N PRO A 23 9.52 5.31 0.62
CA PRO A 23 10.12 6.53 1.19
C PRO A 23 9.05 7.52 1.62
N ARG A 24 9.39 8.32 2.61
CA ARG A 24 8.55 9.43 3.03
C ARG A 24 8.30 10.34 1.83
N GLY A 25 7.06 10.76 1.65
CA GLY A 25 6.68 11.59 0.52
C GLY A 25 6.17 10.81 -0.67
N ARG A 26 6.21 9.48 -0.61
CA ARG A 26 5.76 8.61 -1.71
C ARG A 26 4.73 7.62 -1.19
N VAL A 27 4.01 6.98 -2.11
CA VAL A 27 3.00 5.99 -1.75
C VAL A 27 3.08 4.78 -2.67
N MET A 28 2.54 3.65 -2.21
CA MET A 28 2.25 2.49 -3.05
C MET A 28 0.78 2.14 -2.91
N THR A 29 0.25 1.39 -3.88
CA THR A 29 -1.13 0.93 -3.78
C THR A 29 -1.17 -0.52 -3.34
N TYR A 30 -2.32 -0.94 -2.78
CA TYR A 30 -2.51 -2.34 -2.39
C TYR A 30 -2.31 -3.28 -3.57
N GLY A 31 -2.82 -2.91 -4.75
CA GLY A 31 -2.67 -3.75 -5.93
C GLY A 31 -1.23 -3.83 -6.41
N GLN A 32 -0.51 -2.72 -6.33
CA GLN A 32 0.90 -2.68 -6.69
C GLN A 32 1.72 -3.60 -5.77
N LEU A 33 1.49 -3.50 -4.46
CA LEU A 33 2.16 -4.36 -3.50
C LEU A 33 1.88 -5.83 -3.80
N ALA A 34 0.61 -6.15 -4.05
CA ALA A 34 0.21 -7.52 -4.34
C ALA A 34 0.93 -8.04 -5.58
N ALA A 35 0.94 -7.25 -6.65
CA ALA A 35 1.56 -7.67 -7.91
C ALA A 35 3.06 -7.88 -7.75
N LEU A 36 3.74 -6.94 -7.09
CA LEU A 36 5.19 -7.03 -6.91
C LEU A 36 5.59 -8.17 -5.98
N CYS A 37 4.67 -8.57 -5.10
CA CYS A 37 4.95 -9.68 -4.17
C CYS A 37 4.47 -11.03 -4.71
N GLY A 38 4.06 -11.06 -5.98
CA GLY A 38 3.83 -12.32 -6.66
C GLY A 38 2.37 -12.70 -6.89
N ASN A 39 1.40 -11.88 -6.51
CA ASN A 39 0.00 -12.20 -6.72
C ASN A 39 -0.84 -10.95 -6.94
N ALA A 40 -1.01 -10.57 -8.21
CA ALA A 40 -1.71 -9.34 -8.57
C ALA A 40 -3.18 -9.33 -8.14
N ARG A 41 -3.74 -10.49 -7.79
CA ARG A 41 -5.14 -10.57 -7.35
C ARG A 41 -5.31 -10.46 -5.84
N ALA A 42 -4.21 -10.27 -5.12
CA ALA A 42 -4.23 -10.35 -3.66
C ALA A 42 -4.31 -8.98 -2.98
N ALA A 43 -4.80 -7.95 -3.66
CA ALA A 43 -4.87 -6.60 -3.06
C ALA A 43 -5.68 -6.61 -1.76
N ARG A 44 -6.78 -7.37 -1.72
CA ARG A 44 -7.61 -7.46 -0.52
C ARG A 44 -6.84 -8.11 0.63
N ILE A 45 -6.01 -9.11 0.30
CA ILE A 45 -5.19 -9.78 1.32
C ILE A 45 -4.16 -8.81 1.87
N VAL A 46 -3.58 -7.97 1.01
CA VAL A 46 -2.65 -6.92 1.46
C VAL A 46 -3.36 -5.98 2.42
N GLY A 47 -4.61 -5.61 2.12
CA GLY A 47 -5.40 -4.79 3.04
C GLY A 47 -5.55 -5.43 4.42
N GLY A 48 -5.76 -6.74 4.45
CA GLY A 48 -5.84 -7.48 5.71
C GLY A 48 -4.50 -7.48 6.45
N ILE A 49 -3.41 -7.65 5.72
CA ILE A 49 -2.07 -7.59 6.32
C ILE A 49 -1.85 -6.21 6.93
N ALA A 50 -2.25 -5.16 6.23
CA ALA A 50 -2.11 -3.79 6.73
C ALA A 50 -2.90 -3.60 8.03
N HIS A 51 -4.13 -4.13 8.07
CA HIS A 51 -5.01 -3.94 9.22
C HIS A 51 -4.46 -4.61 10.47
N PHE A 52 -3.88 -5.79 10.32
CA PHE A 52 -3.40 -6.60 11.45
C PHE A 52 -1.87 -6.62 11.53
N GLY A 53 -1.21 -5.80 10.73
CA GLY A 53 0.25 -5.87 10.61
C GLY A 53 0.99 -5.08 11.67
N ASP A 54 2.29 -5.05 11.51
CA ASP A 54 3.20 -4.40 12.42
C ASP A 54 2.98 -2.89 12.39
N PRO A 55 2.57 -2.27 13.49
CA PRO A 55 2.33 -0.82 13.51
C PRO A 55 3.60 0.01 13.35
N GLU A 56 4.78 -0.61 13.43
CA GLU A 56 6.03 0.09 13.18
C GLU A 56 6.28 0.35 11.70
N LEU A 57 5.57 -0.35 10.82
CA LEU A 57 5.74 -0.17 9.40
C LEU A 57 4.92 1.03 8.91
N PRO A 58 5.36 1.70 7.84
CA PRO A 58 4.67 2.91 7.35
C PRO A 58 3.44 2.58 6.51
N TRP A 59 2.45 1.92 7.12
CA TRP A 59 1.22 1.55 6.42
C TRP A 59 0.43 2.77 5.95
N GLN A 60 0.67 3.94 6.53
CA GLN A 60 0.02 5.17 6.07
C GLN A 60 0.42 5.50 4.63
N ARG A 61 1.55 4.99 4.15
CA ARG A 61 2.02 5.23 2.79
C ARG A 61 1.44 4.25 1.78
N VAL A 62 0.41 3.50 2.18
CA VAL A 62 -0.27 2.56 1.29
C VAL A 62 -1.72 3.03 1.12
N VAL A 63 -2.15 3.18 -0.13
CA VAL A 63 -3.46 3.73 -0.47
C VAL A 63 -4.10 2.87 -1.55
N ASN A 64 -5.38 3.13 -1.86
CA ASN A 64 -6.01 2.39 -2.96
C ASN A 64 -5.57 2.99 -4.31
N LYS A 65 -6.02 2.39 -5.40
CA LYS A 65 -5.53 2.77 -6.72
C LYS A 65 -5.93 4.18 -7.14
N GLN A 66 -6.95 4.75 -6.51
CA GLN A 66 -7.34 6.13 -6.75
C GLN A 66 -6.69 7.11 -5.78
N GLY A 67 -5.81 6.63 -4.91
CA GLY A 67 -5.18 7.44 -3.89
C GLY A 67 -6.00 7.56 -2.61
N GLY A 68 -7.08 6.79 -2.50
CA GLY A 68 -7.99 6.87 -1.35
C GLY A 68 -7.41 6.23 -0.10
N LEU A 69 -7.74 6.83 1.03
CA LEU A 69 -7.28 6.39 2.34
C LEU A 69 -8.12 5.24 2.88
N ALA A 70 -7.57 4.52 3.85
CA ALA A 70 -8.16 3.29 4.35
C ALA A 70 -9.07 3.55 5.53
N SER A 71 -10.32 3.08 5.46
CA SER A 71 -11.24 3.17 6.59
C SER A 71 -10.81 2.24 7.72
N GLY A 72 -10.00 1.23 7.44
CA GLY A 72 -9.50 0.32 8.46
C GLY A 72 -8.23 0.77 9.17
N TYR A 73 -7.70 1.94 8.81
CA TYR A 73 -6.54 2.49 9.49
C TYR A 73 -6.92 2.92 10.92
N PRO A 74 -5.99 2.84 11.89
CA PRO A 74 -6.31 3.32 13.24
C PRO A 74 -6.83 4.75 13.21
N GLY A 75 -8.01 4.98 13.75
CA GLY A 75 -8.68 6.28 13.68
C GLY A 75 -9.42 6.51 12.37
N ASP A 76 -9.61 5.46 11.58
CA ASP A 76 -10.26 5.42 10.26
C ASP A 76 -9.54 6.35 9.26
N ARG A 77 -10.25 6.86 8.26
CA ARG A 77 -9.62 7.72 7.25
C ARG A 77 -9.06 9.01 7.84
N ARG A 78 -9.66 9.50 8.91
CA ARG A 78 -9.16 10.71 9.57
C ARG A 78 -7.81 10.44 10.23
N GLY A 79 -7.66 9.27 10.86
CA GLY A 79 -6.38 8.88 11.43
C GLY A 79 -5.32 8.71 10.36
N HIS A 80 -5.70 8.08 9.24
CA HIS A 80 -4.81 7.90 8.11
C HIS A 80 -4.35 9.26 7.55
N LYS A 81 -5.31 10.20 7.37
CA LYS A 81 -5.01 11.55 6.90
C LYS A 81 -4.04 12.25 7.85
N ALA A 82 -4.30 12.18 9.15
CA ALA A 82 -3.45 12.82 10.14
C ALA A 82 -2.02 12.29 10.07
N ALA A 83 -1.86 10.98 9.90
CA ALA A 83 -0.54 10.36 9.82
C ALA A 83 0.21 10.85 8.59
N LEU A 84 -0.48 10.94 7.44
CA LEU A 84 0.14 11.42 6.20
C LEU A 84 0.48 12.90 6.29
N GLU A 85 -0.44 13.70 6.81
CA GLU A 85 -0.19 15.14 6.93
C GLU A 85 0.97 15.43 7.88
N ALA A 86 1.12 14.61 8.90
CA ALA A 86 2.27 14.75 9.82
C ALA A 86 3.59 14.53 9.10
N GLU A 87 3.57 13.81 7.97
CA GLU A 87 4.76 13.59 7.15
C GLU A 87 4.88 14.58 6.01
N GLY A 88 3.96 15.55 5.92
CA GLY A 88 4.02 16.58 4.89
C GLY A 88 3.21 16.31 3.64
N TYR A 89 2.43 15.22 3.60
CA TYR A 89 1.59 14.95 2.43
C TYR A 89 0.40 15.90 2.41
N THR A 90 -0.07 16.20 1.19
CA THR A 90 -1.32 16.91 0.99
C THR A 90 -2.43 15.89 0.78
N VAL A 91 -3.47 15.95 1.60
CA VAL A 91 -4.62 15.05 1.51
C VAL A 91 -5.86 15.90 1.27
N THR A 92 -6.66 15.50 0.27
CA THR A 92 -7.89 16.26 -0.06
C THR A 92 -8.97 16.04 0.99
N ASP A 93 -10.03 16.88 0.90
CA ASP A 93 -11.14 16.77 1.84
C ASP A 93 -11.89 15.45 1.70
N ASP A 94 -11.82 14.81 0.54
CA ASP A 94 -12.44 13.50 0.34
C ASP A 94 -11.45 12.37 0.55
N TYR A 95 -10.38 12.62 1.33
CA TYR A 95 -9.45 11.59 1.80
C TYR A 95 -8.70 10.91 0.67
N LYS A 96 -8.06 11.71 -0.18
CA LYS A 96 -7.24 11.19 -1.27
C LYS A 96 -5.91 11.92 -1.35
N VAL A 97 -4.91 11.20 -1.83
CA VAL A 97 -3.61 11.78 -2.18
C VAL A 97 -3.44 11.70 -3.70
N ASP A 98 -2.51 12.48 -4.22
CA ASP A 98 -2.21 12.53 -5.65
C ASP A 98 -1.37 11.30 -6.03
N VAL A 99 -2.02 10.15 -6.15
CA VAL A 99 -1.34 8.90 -6.39
C VAL A 99 -0.55 8.93 -7.69
N ALA A 100 -1.04 9.62 -8.71
CA ALA A 100 -0.35 9.65 -10.00
C ALA A 100 1.06 10.23 -9.89
N ASN A 101 1.25 11.22 -9.02
CA ASN A 101 2.54 11.87 -8.86
C ASN A 101 3.35 11.31 -7.70
N LEU A 102 2.71 10.63 -6.76
CA LEU A 102 3.41 10.14 -5.56
C LEU A 102 3.75 8.66 -5.63
N LEU A 103 3.23 7.94 -6.63
CA LEU A 103 3.45 6.49 -6.73
C LEU A 103 4.92 6.18 -6.80
N TRP A 104 5.34 5.20 -6.00
CA TRP A 104 6.74 4.81 -5.90
C TRP A 104 6.91 3.38 -6.40
N TRP A 105 8.00 3.15 -7.11
CA TRP A 105 8.39 1.83 -7.57
C TRP A 105 9.78 1.52 -7.04
N PRO A 106 9.99 0.33 -6.47
CA PRO A 106 11.35 -0.08 -6.09
C PRO A 106 12.27 -0.05 -7.30
N GLU A 107 13.52 0.20 -7.05
CA GLU A 107 14.51 0.25 -8.11
C GLU A 107 14.51 -1.06 -8.90
N GLY A 108 14.49 -0.93 -10.22
CA GLY A 108 14.46 -2.10 -11.10
C GLY A 108 13.08 -2.66 -11.37
N MET A 109 12.04 -2.08 -10.78
CA MET A 109 10.68 -2.59 -10.92
C MET A 109 9.75 -1.64 -11.65
N GLU A 110 10.26 -0.52 -12.14
CA GLU A 110 9.45 0.49 -12.82
C GLU A 110 8.75 -0.07 -14.05
N GLN A 111 9.38 -1.02 -14.71
CA GLN A 111 8.82 -1.62 -15.92
C GLN A 111 7.59 -2.46 -15.62
N ALA A 112 7.44 -2.92 -14.39
CA ALA A 112 6.32 -3.74 -14.01
C ALA A 112 5.01 -2.97 -14.04
N GLN A 113 5.06 -1.63 -14.05
CA GLN A 113 3.83 -0.85 -14.07
C GLN A 113 3.07 -1.00 -15.38
N GLN A 114 3.77 -1.31 -16.47
CA GLN A 114 3.11 -1.43 -17.76
C GLN A 114 2.30 -2.71 -17.82
N GLY A 115 1.01 -2.57 -18.04
CA GLY A 115 0.11 -3.71 -18.16
C GLY A 115 -0.40 -4.24 -16.84
N LEU A 116 0.07 -3.74 -15.72
CA LEU A 116 -0.39 -4.21 -14.41
C LEU A 116 -1.37 -3.25 -13.75
N PHE A 117 -1.30 -2.00 -14.04
CA PHE A 117 -2.12 -0.98 -13.36
C PHE A 117 -2.68 0.03 -14.33
#